data_fb166bba8195b073a6ce17afc506d0af
#
_entry.id   fb166bba8195b073a6ce17afc506d0af
#
_cell.length_a   1.000
_cell.length_b   1.000
_cell.length_c   1.000
_cell.angle_alpha   90.00
_cell.angle_beta   90.00
_cell.angle_gamma   90.00
#
_symmetry.space_group_name_H-M   'P 1'
#
loop_
_entity.id
_entity.type
_entity.pdbx_description
1 polymer ?
#
loop_
_entity_poly.entity_id
_entity_poly.type
_entity_poly.pdbx_seq_one_letter_code
_entity_poly.pdbx_strand_id
1 'polypeptide(L)'
;MSHPLHNRSFLKELDFTAEEWSSLLELAAQLKADKKAGREVKRLTGKNIALIFEKTSTRTRCSFEVAAYDQGAQVTYLDPSGSQMGHKESVADTARVLGRFYDGIEFRGKKQEHVEALAELSGVPVWNGLTDEWHPTQMLADQLTMLEHADKPIEQISFAYLGDARNNVANSLLISAALMGMDVRMVAPKELQTSPEVVAQAEKLAKDSGARILITDDTAQGVQGVDFLYTDVWVSMGEPKEVWDQRIALLAPYQVNAQLVEATGNPDVKFLHCLPAFHDRNTTVGEDIFAKTGMEGLEVTDDVFETERNVAFDQAENRMHTIKAVMVATLGKWD
;
A
#
# COMPACT_ATOMS: atom_id res chain seq x y z
N MET A 1 3.73 -15.55 -26.00
CA MET A 1 4.28 -14.17 -25.90
C MET A 1 4.55 -13.87 -24.44
N SER A 2 5.49 -12.98 -24.09
CA SER A 2 5.71 -12.54 -22.69
C SER A 2 5.00 -11.22 -22.44
N HIS A 3 4.59 -10.97 -21.18
CA HIS A 3 4.07 -9.66 -20.78
C HIS A 3 5.18 -8.60 -20.90
N PRO A 4 4.87 -7.32 -21.21
CA PRO A 4 5.89 -6.25 -21.29
C PRO A 4 6.76 -6.09 -20.02
N LEU A 5 6.19 -6.43 -18.85
CA LEU A 5 6.90 -6.39 -17.56
C LEU A 5 7.64 -7.70 -17.21
N HIS A 6 7.74 -8.67 -18.11
CA HIS A 6 8.39 -9.95 -17.84
C HIS A 6 9.84 -9.75 -17.39
N ASN A 7 10.22 -10.41 -16.30
CA ASN A 7 11.50 -10.29 -15.59
C ASN A 7 11.81 -8.92 -14.97
N ARG A 8 10.86 -7.98 -14.93
CA ARG A 8 11.05 -6.72 -14.19
C ARG A 8 10.73 -6.90 -12.72
N SER A 9 11.47 -6.18 -11.88
CA SER A 9 11.17 -6.03 -10.46
C SER A 9 10.09 -4.96 -10.23
N PHE A 10 9.42 -5.02 -9.08
CA PHE A 10 8.36 -4.09 -8.67
C PHE A 10 8.76 -3.45 -7.33
N LEU A 11 9.52 -2.34 -7.37
CA LEU A 11 10.19 -1.79 -6.19
C LEU A 11 9.55 -0.51 -5.67
N LYS A 12 9.13 0.37 -6.55
CA LYS A 12 8.46 1.65 -6.25
C LYS A 12 7.67 2.13 -7.47
N GLU A 13 6.73 3.02 -7.24
CA GLU A 13 5.82 3.56 -8.24
C GLU A 13 6.57 4.32 -9.35
N LEU A 14 7.66 4.99 -8.99
CA LEU A 14 8.52 5.77 -9.89
C LEU A 14 9.20 4.93 -10.99
N ASP A 15 9.21 3.61 -10.86
CA ASP A 15 9.84 2.70 -11.84
C ASP A 15 8.90 2.37 -13.02
N PHE A 16 7.68 2.88 -13.03
CA PHE A 16 6.63 2.53 -14.00
C PHE A 16 6.08 3.75 -14.73
N THR A 17 5.64 3.52 -15.98
CA THR A 17 4.80 4.49 -16.69
C THR A 17 3.33 4.33 -16.29
N ALA A 18 2.50 5.33 -16.61
CA ALA A 18 1.06 5.26 -16.38
C ALA A 18 0.39 4.08 -17.13
N GLU A 19 0.86 3.79 -18.37
CA GLU A 19 0.37 2.68 -19.17
C GLU A 19 0.73 1.33 -18.56
N GLU A 20 1.98 1.17 -18.06
CA GLU A 20 2.42 -0.04 -17.38
C GLU A 20 1.62 -0.26 -16.09
N TRP A 21 1.39 0.81 -15.33
CA TRP A 21 0.61 0.77 -14.10
C TRP A 21 -0.86 0.42 -14.37
N SER A 22 -1.48 1.05 -15.37
CA SER A 22 -2.84 0.73 -15.82
C SER A 22 -2.97 -0.74 -16.24
N SER A 23 -1.98 -1.27 -16.97
CA SER A 23 -1.99 -2.67 -17.39
C SER A 23 -1.99 -3.66 -16.21
N LEU A 24 -1.34 -3.30 -15.09
CA LEU A 24 -1.39 -4.09 -13.86
C LEU A 24 -2.76 -4.02 -13.18
N LEU A 25 -3.41 -2.86 -13.17
CA LEU A 25 -4.77 -2.70 -12.62
C LEU A 25 -5.79 -3.49 -13.44
N GLU A 26 -5.72 -3.42 -14.76
CA GLU A 26 -6.59 -4.19 -15.67
C GLU A 26 -6.39 -5.70 -15.49
N LEU A 27 -5.14 -6.15 -15.41
CA LEU A 27 -4.82 -7.56 -15.16
C LEU A 27 -5.33 -8.01 -13.78
N ALA A 28 -5.21 -7.17 -12.75
CA ALA A 28 -5.72 -7.50 -11.42
C ALA A 28 -7.24 -7.64 -11.41
N ALA A 29 -7.96 -6.73 -12.07
CA ALA A 29 -9.42 -6.81 -12.22
C ALA A 29 -9.84 -8.08 -12.98
N GLN A 30 -9.12 -8.43 -14.06
CA GLN A 30 -9.38 -9.65 -14.81
C GLN A 30 -9.14 -10.92 -13.98
N LEU A 31 -8.01 -11.01 -13.26
CA LEU A 31 -7.69 -12.16 -12.40
C LEU A 31 -8.67 -12.29 -11.23
N LYS A 32 -9.12 -11.17 -10.66
CA LYS A 32 -10.19 -11.15 -9.66
C LYS A 32 -11.49 -11.71 -10.19
N ALA A 33 -11.91 -11.27 -11.36
CA ALA A 33 -13.12 -11.76 -12.03
C ALA A 33 -13.01 -13.26 -12.37
N ASP A 34 -11.87 -13.71 -12.87
CA ASP A 34 -11.63 -15.11 -13.23
C ASP A 34 -11.64 -16.03 -11.99
N LYS A 35 -11.05 -15.58 -10.87
CA LYS A 35 -11.10 -16.30 -9.59
C LYS A 35 -12.55 -16.42 -9.11
N LYS A 36 -13.31 -15.33 -9.08
CA LYS A 36 -14.72 -15.33 -8.66
C LYS A 36 -15.59 -16.22 -9.53
N ALA A 37 -15.25 -16.35 -10.81
CA ALA A 37 -15.97 -17.21 -11.78
C ALA A 37 -15.44 -18.67 -11.83
N GLY A 38 -14.43 -19.02 -11.04
CA GLY A 38 -13.84 -20.37 -11.01
C GLY A 38 -13.14 -20.80 -12.32
N ARG A 39 -12.70 -19.85 -13.15
CA ARG A 39 -12.02 -20.10 -14.44
C ARG A 39 -10.57 -19.59 -14.50
N GLU A 40 -9.97 -19.35 -13.35
CA GLU A 40 -8.61 -18.82 -13.26
C GLU A 40 -7.58 -19.78 -13.85
N VAL A 41 -6.73 -19.27 -14.75
CA VAL A 41 -5.66 -20.03 -15.40
C VAL A 41 -4.37 -19.87 -14.59
N LYS A 42 -3.72 -21.01 -14.26
CA LYS A 42 -2.48 -21.04 -13.48
C LYS A 42 -1.28 -20.69 -14.36
N ARG A 43 -0.73 -19.50 -14.22
CA ARG A 43 0.40 -18.97 -15.01
C ARG A 43 1.76 -19.11 -14.35
N LEU A 44 1.81 -19.51 -13.07
CA LEU A 44 3.04 -19.65 -12.26
C LEU A 44 3.32 -21.11 -11.89
N THR A 45 2.74 -22.08 -12.60
CA THR A 45 2.93 -23.51 -12.32
C THR A 45 4.41 -23.88 -12.34
N GLY A 46 4.90 -24.50 -11.26
CA GLY A 46 6.28 -24.94 -11.09
C GLY A 46 7.25 -23.85 -10.68
N LYS A 47 6.77 -22.65 -10.38
CA LYS A 47 7.57 -21.55 -9.84
C LYS A 47 7.72 -21.66 -8.32
N ASN A 48 8.89 -21.27 -7.81
CA ASN A 48 9.19 -21.18 -6.38
C ASN A 48 9.49 -19.73 -6.03
N ILE A 49 8.85 -19.24 -4.97
CA ILE A 49 8.91 -17.83 -4.55
C ILE A 49 9.41 -17.77 -3.11
N ALA A 50 10.41 -16.92 -2.85
CA ALA A 50 10.82 -16.59 -1.49
C ALA A 50 10.08 -15.36 -0.99
N LEU A 51 9.56 -15.42 0.24
CA LEU A 51 9.02 -14.26 0.96
C LEU A 51 9.95 -13.93 2.12
N ILE A 52 10.64 -12.80 2.04
CA ILE A 52 11.61 -12.35 3.04
C ILE A 52 10.99 -11.26 3.88
N PHE A 53 10.87 -11.47 5.19
CA PHE A 53 10.26 -10.52 6.11
C PHE A 53 11.25 -10.12 7.21
N GLU A 54 11.63 -8.84 7.25
CA GLU A 54 12.31 -8.21 8.40
C GLU A 54 11.29 -7.69 9.42
N LYS A 55 10.04 -7.46 8.99
CA LYS A 55 8.90 -7.05 9.82
C LYS A 55 7.73 -7.98 9.54
N THR A 56 7.10 -8.48 10.58
CA THR A 56 5.91 -9.36 10.44
C THR A 56 4.74 -8.61 9.78
N SER A 57 3.93 -9.34 9.03
CA SER A 57 2.69 -8.84 8.45
C SER A 57 1.77 -9.99 8.05
N THR A 58 0.58 -10.03 8.63
CA THR A 58 -0.44 -11.02 8.27
C THR A 58 -0.92 -10.80 6.84
N ARG A 59 -1.36 -9.59 6.49
CA ARG A 59 -1.96 -9.27 5.18
C ARG A 59 -0.98 -9.46 4.03
N THR A 60 0.22 -8.91 4.10
CA THR A 60 1.21 -9.04 3.02
C THR A 60 1.57 -10.50 2.80
N ARG A 61 1.88 -11.25 3.89
CA ARG A 61 2.19 -12.67 3.80
C ARG A 61 1.05 -13.45 3.16
N CYS A 62 -0.17 -13.37 3.71
CA CYS A 62 -1.32 -14.11 3.20
C CYS A 62 -1.64 -13.74 1.74
N SER A 63 -1.52 -12.46 1.37
CA SER A 63 -1.77 -12.03 -0.01
C SER A 63 -0.80 -12.65 -1.01
N PHE A 64 0.50 -12.67 -0.71
CA PHE A 64 1.51 -13.31 -1.56
C PHE A 64 1.33 -14.83 -1.59
N GLU A 65 1.15 -15.49 -0.43
CA GLU A 65 0.96 -16.95 -0.36
C GLU A 65 -0.26 -17.39 -1.17
N VAL A 66 -1.43 -16.78 -0.93
CA VAL A 66 -2.67 -17.17 -1.62
C VAL A 66 -2.59 -16.85 -3.11
N ALA A 67 -2.07 -15.68 -3.49
CA ALA A 67 -1.90 -15.31 -4.89
C ALA A 67 -0.96 -16.29 -5.63
N ALA A 68 0.14 -16.71 -4.99
CA ALA A 68 1.07 -17.70 -5.54
C ALA A 68 0.40 -19.08 -5.69
N TYR A 69 -0.31 -19.55 -4.67
CA TYR A 69 -0.99 -20.86 -4.71
C TYR A 69 -2.10 -20.90 -5.75
N ASP A 70 -2.90 -19.84 -5.86
CA ASP A 70 -3.92 -19.71 -6.91
C ASP A 70 -3.33 -19.89 -8.31
N GLN A 71 -2.12 -19.38 -8.51
CA GLN A 71 -1.41 -19.44 -9.80
C GLN A 71 -0.50 -20.66 -9.97
N GLY A 72 -0.48 -21.59 -8.98
CA GLY A 72 0.25 -22.85 -9.05
C GLY A 72 1.72 -22.75 -8.70
N ALA A 73 2.16 -21.67 -8.07
CA ALA A 73 3.49 -21.53 -7.50
C ALA A 73 3.57 -22.12 -6.09
N GLN A 74 4.80 -22.29 -5.60
CA GLN A 74 5.12 -22.67 -4.23
C GLN A 74 5.83 -21.50 -3.53
N VAL A 75 5.68 -21.41 -2.21
CA VAL A 75 6.21 -20.31 -1.41
C VAL A 75 7.07 -20.84 -0.25
N THR A 76 8.20 -20.19 -0.01
CA THR A 76 8.97 -20.32 1.23
C THR A 76 8.93 -19.02 1.99
N TYR A 77 8.41 -19.05 3.21
CA TYR A 77 8.39 -17.89 4.10
C TYR A 77 9.64 -17.87 4.98
N LEU A 78 10.40 -16.79 4.87
CA LEU A 78 11.58 -16.51 5.68
C LEU A 78 11.23 -15.41 6.67
N ASP A 79 10.90 -15.78 7.89
CA ASP A 79 10.53 -14.86 8.96
C ASP A 79 11.73 -14.07 9.50
N PRO A 80 11.51 -13.00 10.31
CA PRO A 80 12.61 -12.20 10.86
C PRO A 80 13.62 -12.98 11.69
N SER A 81 13.21 -14.11 12.30
CA SER A 81 14.10 -14.96 13.11
C SER A 81 14.81 -16.03 12.28
N GLY A 82 14.23 -16.43 11.15
CA GLY A 82 14.73 -17.47 10.26
C GLY A 82 15.73 -16.98 9.21
N SER A 83 15.85 -15.66 9.00
CA SER A 83 16.77 -15.07 8.03
C SER A 83 18.08 -14.62 8.70
N GLN A 84 19.20 -14.87 8.03
CA GLN A 84 20.52 -14.37 8.45
C GLN A 84 20.90 -13.06 7.70
N MET A 85 20.07 -12.61 6.78
CA MET A 85 20.31 -11.44 5.94
C MET A 85 20.50 -10.17 6.79
N GLY A 86 21.57 -9.44 6.52
CA GLY A 86 21.91 -8.22 7.27
C GLY A 86 22.47 -8.48 8.67
N HIS A 87 22.58 -9.74 9.12
CA HIS A 87 23.11 -10.11 10.43
C HIS A 87 24.41 -10.91 10.31
N LYS A 88 24.36 -12.13 9.79
CA LYS A 88 25.53 -12.99 9.55
C LYS A 88 25.89 -13.09 8.07
N GLU A 89 25.00 -12.72 7.20
CA GLU A 89 25.18 -12.75 5.76
C GLU A 89 24.82 -11.39 5.16
N SER A 90 25.61 -10.94 4.18
CA SER A 90 25.32 -9.68 3.50
C SER A 90 24.06 -9.79 2.64
N VAL A 91 23.34 -8.66 2.42
CA VAL A 91 22.20 -8.62 1.50
C VAL A 91 22.61 -9.10 0.10
N ALA A 92 23.82 -8.74 -0.34
CA ALA A 92 24.36 -9.12 -1.64
C ALA A 92 24.57 -10.64 -1.78
N ASP A 93 25.09 -11.29 -0.75
CA ASP A 93 25.31 -12.76 -0.79
C ASP A 93 23.98 -13.50 -0.68
N THR A 94 23.09 -13.08 0.20
CA THR A 94 21.72 -13.60 0.27
C THR A 94 21.01 -13.49 -1.08
N ALA A 95 21.09 -12.33 -1.75
CA ALA A 95 20.50 -12.13 -3.08
C ALA A 95 21.01 -13.15 -4.11
N ARG A 96 22.34 -13.33 -4.17
CA ARG A 96 22.97 -14.27 -5.11
C ARG A 96 22.61 -15.74 -4.84
N VAL A 97 22.46 -16.11 -3.58
CA VAL A 97 22.05 -17.47 -3.19
C VAL A 97 20.57 -17.70 -3.52
N LEU A 98 19.68 -16.80 -3.07
CA LEU A 98 18.24 -16.97 -3.26
C LEU A 98 17.84 -16.88 -4.74
N GLY A 99 18.51 -16.04 -5.53
CA GLY A 99 18.30 -15.98 -6.97
C GLY A 99 18.69 -17.26 -7.73
N ARG A 100 19.40 -18.22 -7.09
CA ARG A 100 19.67 -19.55 -7.64
C ARG A 100 18.67 -20.62 -7.20
N PHE A 101 17.91 -20.34 -6.14
CA PHE A 101 16.93 -21.27 -5.58
C PHE A 101 15.50 -20.95 -6.04
N TYR A 102 15.21 -19.67 -6.18
CA TYR A 102 13.86 -19.16 -6.40
C TYR A 102 13.73 -18.47 -7.76
N ASP A 103 12.53 -18.47 -8.29
CA ASP A 103 12.16 -17.79 -9.53
C ASP A 103 11.76 -16.32 -9.30
N GLY A 104 11.41 -15.95 -8.09
CA GLY A 104 11.07 -14.59 -7.68
C GLY A 104 11.19 -14.40 -6.16
N ILE A 105 11.37 -13.17 -5.73
CA ILE A 105 11.60 -12.82 -4.32
C ILE A 105 10.68 -11.67 -3.92
N GLU A 106 9.90 -11.85 -2.87
CA GLU A 106 9.25 -10.74 -2.16
C GLU A 106 10.12 -10.31 -1.00
N PHE A 107 10.17 -9.01 -0.76
CA PHE A 107 10.86 -8.44 0.37
C PHE A 107 9.96 -7.44 1.11
N ARG A 108 9.83 -7.64 2.43
CA ARG A 108 9.20 -6.70 3.34
C ARG A 108 10.16 -6.35 4.48
N GLY A 109 10.68 -5.14 4.47
CA GLY A 109 11.70 -4.73 5.42
C GLY A 109 11.67 -3.25 5.75
N LYS A 110 12.84 -2.73 6.12
CA LYS A 110 13.01 -1.33 6.50
C LYS A 110 13.57 -0.51 5.35
N LYS A 111 14.72 -0.90 4.84
CA LYS A 111 15.53 -0.08 3.94
C LYS A 111 15.20 -0.34 2.47
N GLN A 112 14.93 0.71 1.72
CA GLN A 112 14.74 0.63 0.27
C GLN A 112 15.99 0.12 -0.42
N GLU A 113 17.18 0.49 0.04
CA GLU A 113 18.45 0.00 -0.49
C GLU A 113 18.59 -1.55 -0.44
N HIS A 114 17.95 -2.22 0.53
CA HIS A 114 17.98 -3.69 0.61
C HIS A 114 17.15 -4.34 -0.51
N VAL A 115 15.96 -3.84 -0.78
CA VAL A 115 15.13 -4.41 -1.85
C VAL A 115 15.71 -4.09 -3.24
N GLU A 116 16.34 -2.94 -3.41
CA GLU A 116 17.04 -2.57 -4.63
C GLU A 116 18.28 -3.47 -4.86
N ALA A 117 19.09 -3.73 -3.81
CA ALA A 117 20.21 -4.65 -3.89
C ALA A 117 19.78 -6.11 -4.19
N LEU A 118 18.66 -6.56 -3.60
CA LEU A 118 18.07 -7.87 -3.95
C LEU A 118 17.71 -7.91 -5.44
N ALA A 119 17.07 -6.88 -5.97
CA ALA A 119 16.68 -6.81 -7.38
C ALA A 119 17.87 -6.78 -8.34
N GLU A 120 18.91 -6.04 -7.99
CA GLU A 120 20.12 -5.92 -8.80
C GLU A 120 20.94 -7.23 -8.85
N LEU A 121 21.03 -7.97 -7.71
CA LEU A 121 22.00 -9.03 -7.53
C LEU A 121 21.43 -10.45 -7.60
N SER A 122 20.10 -10.61 -7.46
CA SER A 122 19.48 -11.94 -7.49
C SER A 122 19.34 -12.54 -8.89
N GLY A 123 19.16 -11.70 -9.92
CA GLY A 123 18.90 -12.12 -11.29
C GLY A 123 17.48 -12.64 -11.53
N VAL A 124 16.57 -12.45 -10.58
CA VAL A 124 15.14 -12.79 -10.68
C VAL A 124 14.29 -11.57 -10.30
N PRO A 125 12.98 -11.52 -10.69
CA PRO A 125 12.09 -10.46 -10.27
C PRO A 125 12.01 -10.35 -8.74
N VAL A 126 12.09 -9.12 -8.23
CA VAL A 126 11.93 -8.81 -6.81
C VAL A 126 10.74 -7.87 -6.64
N TRP A 127 9.89 -8.15 -5.64
CA TRP A 127 8.69 -7.38 -5.35
C TRP A 127 8.79 -6.77 -3.96
N ASN A 128 8.59 -5.45 -3.89
CA ASN A 128 8.58 -4.69 -2.64
C ASN A 128 7.23 -4.84 -1.93
N GLY A 129 7.18 -5.67 -0.89
CA GLY A 129 6.00 -5.83 -0.04
C GLY A 129 5.77 -4.64 0.91
N LEU A 130 6.84 -3.94 1.29
CA LEU A 130 6.90 -2.68 2.01
C LEU A 130 8.34 -2.35 2.40
N THR A 131 8.73 -1.10 2.27
CA THR A 131 9.89 -0.50 2.97
C THR A 131 9.46 0.70 3.80
N ASP A 132 10.38 1.33 4.54
CA ASP A 132 10.07 2.57 5.27
C ASP A 132 9.81 3.76 4.33
N GLU A 133 10.19 3.65 3.04
CA GLU A 133 10.03 4.69 2.03
C GLU A 133 8.83 4.48 1.10
N TRP A 134 8.54 3.21 0.69
CA TRP A 134 7.56 2.88 -0.35
C TRP A 134 6.70 1.66 0.00
N HIS A 135 5.45 1.69 -0.47
CA HIS A 135 4.51 0.57 -0.36
C HIS A 135 3.73 0.32 -1.67
N PRO A 136 4.40 0.02 -2.78
CA PRO A 136 3.79 0.00 -4.11
C PRO A 136 2.69 -1.04 -4.27
N THR A 137 2.79 -2.19 -3.59
CA THR A 137 1.74 -3.23 -3.64
C THR A 137 0.44 -2.80 -2.97
N GLN A 138 0.49 -1.83 -2.04
CA GLN A 138 -0.71 -1.23 -1.46
C GLN A 138 -1.39 -0.31 -2.46
N MET A 139 -0.63 0.49 -3.20
CA MET A 139 -1.17 1.49 -4.12
C MET A 139 -1.98 0.89 -5.26
N LEU A 140 -1.55 -0.23 -5.83
CA LEU A 140 -2.36 -0.95 -6.82
C LEU A 140 -3.70 -1.42 -6.23
N ALA A 141 -3.70 -1.90 -4.98
CA ALA A 141 -4.93 -2.33 -4.32
C ALA A 141 -5.86 -1.16 -4.02
N ASP A 142 -5.30 -0.04 -3.58
CA ASP A 142 -6.05 1.18 -3.28
C ASP A 142 -6.75 1.71 -4.54
N GLN A 143 -6.00 1.82 -5.64
CA GLN A 143 -6.52 2.32 -6.90
C GLN A 143 -7.54 1.35 -7.54
N LEU A 144 -7.33 0.03 -7.44
CA LEU A 144 -8.32 -0.95 -7.87
C LEU A 144 -9.62 -0.80 -7.06
N THR A 145 -9.51 -0.61 -5.74
CA THR A 145 -10.66 -0.40 -4.87
C THR A 145 -11.38 0.91 -5.19
N MET A 146 -10.62 1.98 -5.41
CA MET A 146 -11.21 3.27 -5.81
C MET A 146 -11.96 3.15 -7.13
N LEU A 147 -11.41 2.45 -8.13
CA LEU A 147 -12.08 2.18 -9.40
C LEU A 147 -13.36 1.35 -9.25
N GLU A 148 -13.38 0.38 -8.35
CA GLU A 148 -14.54 -0.47 -8.08
C GLU A 148 -15.69 0.28 -7.37
N HIS A 149 -15.38 1.36 -6.64
CA HIS A 149 -16.35 2.09 -5.82
C HIS A 149 -16.70 3.51 -6.31
N ALA A 150 -15.97 4.03 -7.31
CA ALA A 150 -16.17 5.41 -7.77
C ALA A 150 -17.03 5.53 -9.03
N ASP A 151 -17.22 4.46 -9.81
CA ASP A 151 -17.95 4.44 -11.09
C ASP A 151 -17.55 5.58 -12.06
N LYS A 152 -16.23 5.88 -12.11
CA LYS A 152 -15.65 6.92 -12.99
C LYS A 152 -14.19 6.61 -13.31
N PRO A 153 -13.65 7.22 -14.39
CA PRO A 153 -12.24 7.04 -14.77
C PRO A 153 -11.29 7.48 -13.64
N ILE A 154 -10.12 6.83 -13.55
CA ILE A 154 -9.18 7.05 -12.47
C ILE A 154 -8.71 8.50 -12.35
N GLU A 155 -8.55 9.20 -13.46
CA GLU A 155 -8.13 10.61 -13.50
C GLU A 155 -9.21 11.59 -13.01
N GLN A 156 -10.43 11.12 -12.79
CA GLN A 156 -11.53 11.88 -12.20
C GLN A 156 -11.75 11.57 -10.73
N ILE A 157 -11.05 10.58 -10.19
CA ILE A 157 -11.13 10.19 -8.78
C ILE A 157 -10.36 11.19 -7.93
N SER A 158 -10.98 11.59 -6.81
CA SER A 158 -10.38 12.47 -5.82
C SER A 158 -10.33 11.80 -4.45
N PHE A 159 -9.22 11.98 -3.73
CA PHE A 159 -9.12 11.49 -2.36
C PHE A 159 -8.28 12.42 -1.48
N ALA A 160 -8.57 12.39 -0.19
CA ALA A 160 -7.79 13.07 0.83
C ALA A 160 -7.14 12.03 1.76
N TYR A 161 -5.81 12.09 1.89
CA TYR A 161 -5.08 11.39 2.94
C TYR A 161 -4.96 12.31 4.16
N LEU A 162 -5.35 11.80 5.35
CA LEU A 162 -5.29 12.55 6.60
C LEU A 162 -4.37 11.83 7.59
N GLY A 163 -3.41 12.55 8.17
CA GLY A 163 -2.53 11.98 9.20
C GLY A 163 -1.07 12.40 9.07
N ASP A 164 -0.15 11.50 9.42
CA ASP A 164 1.29 11.71 9.20
C ASP A 164 1.64 11.46 7.73
N ALA A 165 1.83 12.52 6.97
CA ALA A 165 2.12 12.45 5.53
C ALA A 165 3.61 12.23 5.20
N ARG A 166 4.44 11.84 6.17
CA ARG A 166 5.86 11.53 5.96
C ARG A 166 6.15 10.05 5.80
N ASN A 167 5.14 9.19 6.03
CA ASN A 167 5.29 7.75 5.99
C ASN A 167 5.28 7.19 4.56
N ASN A 168 5.60 5.91 4.41
CA ASN A 168 5.67 5.22 3.13
C ASN A 168 4.32 5.14 2.39
N VAL A 169 3.20 5.01 3.11
CA VAL A 169 1.86 4.98 2.51
C VAL A 169 1.54 6.34 1.90
N ALA A 170 1.80 7.42 2.63
CA ALA A 170 1.58 8.78 2.14
C ALA A 170 2.46 9.11 0.93
N ASN A 171 3.75 8.73 0.97
CA ASN A 171 4.67 8.90 -0.18
C ASN A 171 4.14 8.16 -1.41
N SER A 172 3.80 6.89 -1.26
CA SER A 172 3.31 6.05 -2.34
C SER A 172 1.96 6.53 -2.89
N LEU A 173 1.02 6.96 -2.01
CA LEU A 173 -0.26 7.54 -2.43
C LEU A 173 -0.05 8.80 -3.30
N LEU A 174 0.81 9.70 -2.86
CA LEU A 174 1.07 10.93 -3.61
C LEU A 174 1.69 10.64 -4.98
N ILE A 175 2.69 9.77 -5.05
CA ILE A 175 3.38 9.43 -6.30
C ILE A 175 2.46 8.65 -7.25
N SER A 176 1.76 7.63 -6.75
CA SER A 176 0.87 6.82 -7.61
C SER A 176 -0.32 7.62 -8.13
N ALA A 177 -0.88 8.51 -7.31
CA ALA A 177 -1.93 9.42 -7.75
C ALA A 177 -1.43 10.43 -8.80
N ALA A 178 -0.24 11.00 -8.59
CA ALA A 178 0.39 11.88 -9.55
C ALA A 178 0.69 11.18 -10.88
N LEU A 179 1.12 9.91 -10.84
CA LEU A 179 1.35 9.09 -12.03
C LEU A 179 0.06 8.89 -12.83
N MET A 180 -1.06 8.65 -12.13
CA MET A 180 -2.35 8.28 -12.73
C MET A 180 -3.30 9.46 -12.99
N GLY A 181 -2.85 10.69 -12.81
CA GLY A 181 -3.64 11.88 -13.13
C GLY A 181 -4.76 12.20 -12.13
N MET A 182 -4.75 11.62 -10.94
CA MET A 182 -5.82 11.77 -9.92
C MET A 182 -5.80 13.14 -9.23
N ASP A 183 -6.86 13.45 -8.45
CA ASP A 183 -6.89 14.56 -7.50
C ASP A 183 -6.50 14.04 -6.12
N VAL A 184 -5.29 14.32 -5.69
CA VAL A 184 -4.74 13.88 -4.40
C VAL A 184 -4.53 15.05 -3.46
N ARG A 185 -5.00 14.88 -2.23
CA ARG A 185 -4.88 15.91 -1.19
C ARG A 185 -4.23 15.31 0.06
N MET A 186 -3.04 15.84 0.38
CA MET A 186 -2.28 15.45 1.56
C MET A 186 -2.62 16.44 2.68
N VAL A 187 -3.40 15.98 3.66
CA VAL A 187 -3.95 16.79 4.74
C VAL A 187 -3.27 16.43 6.06
N ALA A 188 -2.29 17.22 6.44
CA ALA A 188 -1.42 16.93 7.58
C ALA A 188 -0.98 18.21 8.29
N PRO A 189 -0.70 18.13 9.62
CA PRO A 189 -0.03 19.25 10.31
C PRO A 189 1.28 19.60 9.61
N LYS A 190 1.68 20.87 9.67
CA LYS A 190 2.89 21.38 8.96
C LYS A 190 4.15 20.57 9.26
N GLU A 191 4.27 20.09 10.50
CA GLU A 191 5.41 19.31 10.97
C GLU A 191 5.43 17.87 10.43
N LEU A 192 4.29 17.40 9.92
CA LEU A 192 4.09 16.04 9.44
C LEU A 192 3.72 15.97 7.94
N GLN A 193 3.96 17.04 7.19
CA GLN A 193 3.73 17.06 5.75
C GLN A 193 4.76 16.22 4.99
N THR A 194 4.38 15.77 3.81
CA THR A 194 5.26 15.02 2.88
C THR A 194 6.54 15.79 2.60
N SER A 195 7.64 15.08 2.48
CA SER A 195 8.95 15.70 2.24
C SER A 195 8.98 16.50 0.93
N PRO A 196 9.73 17.61 0.87
CA PRO A 196 9.84 18.40 -0.36
C PRO A 196 10.34 17.60 -1.56
N GLU A 197 11.17 16.58 -1.34
CA GLU A 197 11.73 15.73 -2.38
C GLU A 197 10.64 14.88 -3.04
N VAL A 198 9.75 14.27 -2.26
CA VAL A 198 8.63 13.46 -2.76
C VAL A 198 7.60 14.36 -3.45
N VAL A 199 7.32 15.54 -2.89
CA VAL A 199 6.45 16.55 -3.52
C VAL A 199 6.96 16.95 -4.89
N ALA A 200 8.25 17.27 -5.01
CA ALA A 200 8.85 17.67 -6.28
C ALA A 200 8.77 16.54 -7.35
N GLN A 201 8.92 15.28 -6.93
CA GLN A 201 8.74 14.13 -7.82
C GLN A 201 7.28 14.01 -8.29
N ALA A 202 6.32 14.15 -7.38
CA ALA A 202 4.90 14.11 -7.70
C ALA A 202 4.49 15.26 -8.63
N GLU A 203 4.95 16.48 -8.37
CA GLU A 203 4.70 17.64 -9.24
C GLU A 203 5.27 17.47 -10.66
N LYS A 204 6.41 16.77 -10.77
CA LYS A 204 6.98 16.43 -12.08
C LYS A 204 6.08 15.48 -12.85
N LEU A 205 5.59 14.41 -12.21
CA LEU A 205 4.63 13.47 -12.81
C LEU A 205 3.31 14.15 -13.18
N ALA A 206 2.81 15.01 -12.30
CA ALA A 206 1.56 15.75 -12.51
C ALA A 206 1.56 16.67 -13.74
N LYS A 207 2.72 17.17 -14.16
CA LYS A 207 2.85 17.97 -15.40
C LYS A 207 2.48 17.16 -16.65
N ASP A 208 2.79 15.89 -16.66
CA ASP A 208 2.55 15.02 -17.80
C ASP A 208 1.16 14.36 -17.71
N SER A 209 0.75 13.94 -16.50
CA SER A 209 -0.51 13.23 -16.26
C SER A 209 -1.74 14.12 -16.10
N GLY A 210 -1.54 15.41 -15.74
CA GLY A 210 -2.63 16.33 -15.40
C GLY A 210 -3.17 16.16 -13.98
N ALA A 211 -2.49 15.43 -13.10
CA ALA A 211 -2.91 15.25 -11.70
C ALA A 211 -3.01 16.58 -10.95
N ARG A 212 -3.95 16.63 -10.02
CA ARG A 212 -4.13 17.77 -9.11
C ARG A 212 -3.58 17.38 -7.74
N ILE A 213 -2.66 18.18 -7.23
CA ILE A 213 -2.01 17.97 -5.93
C ILE A 213 -2.34 19.14 -5.02
N LEU A 214 -2.88 18.84 -3.82
CA LEU A 214 -3.06 19.81 -2.75
C LEU A 214 -2.34 19.30 -1.50
N ILE A 215 -1.47 20.13 -0.93
CA ILE A 215 -0.83 19.89 0.37
C ILE A 215 -1.30 20.99 1.31
N THR A 216 -1.98 20.61 2.40
CA THR A 216 -2.61 21.58 3.29
C THR A 216 -2.64 21.06 4.74
N ASP A 217 -2.70 21.98 5.68
CA ASP A 217 -3.01 21.72 7.09
C ASP A 217 -4.48 22.06 7.44
N ASP A 218 -5.23 22.59 6.46
CA ASP A 218 -6.67 22.88 6.59
C ASP A 218 -7.50 21.64 6.22
N THR A 219 -8.07 20.98 7.23
CA THR A 219 -8.90 19.78 7.03
C THR A 219 -10.15 20.07 6.22
N ALA A 220 -10.82 21.22 6.43
CA ALA A 220 -12.04 21.57 5.71
C ALA A 220 -11.77 21.76 4.21
N GLN A 221 -10.67 22.46 3.86
CA GLN A 221 -10.24 22.62 2.48
C GLN A 221 -9.85 21.26 1.86
N GLY A 222 -9.11 20.45 2.60
CA GLY A 222 -8.56 19.20 2.10
C GLY A 222 -9.63 18.17 1.76
N VAL A 223 -10.70 18.06 2.55
CA VAL A 223 -11.70 17.00 2.35
C VAL A 223 -12.89 17.39 1.48
N GLN A 224 -13.00 18.66 1.10
CA GLN A 224 -14.19 19.14 0.39
C GLN A 224 -14.40 18.44 -0.96
N GLY A 225 -15.52 17.73 -1.10
CA GLY A 225 -15.97 17.12 -2.35
C GLY A 225 -15.18 15.90 -2.80
N VAL A 226 -14.30 15.33 -1.95
CA VAL A 226 -13.54 14.12 -2.31
C VAL A 226 -14.43 12.88 -2.39
N ASP A 227 -13.99 11.91 -3.18
CA ASP A 227 -14.65 10.60 -3.30
C ASP A 227 -14.22 9.65 -2.17
N PHE A 228 -12.98 9.80 -1.70
CA PHE A 228 -12.43 8.93 -0.66
C PHE A 228 -11.69 9.73 0.41
N LEU A 229 -11.87 9.28 1.66
CA LEU A 229 -11.02 9.64 2.79
C LEU A 229 -10.09 8.47 3.08
N TYR A 230 -8.81 8.75 3.21
CA TYR A 230 -7.78 7.74 3.51
C TYR A 230 -7.01 8.16 4.76
N THR A 231 -6.76 7.22 5.66
CA THR A 231 -5.84 7.44 6.78
C THR A 231 -5.01 6.20 7.06
N ASP A 232 -3.99 6.35 7.87
CA ASP A 232 -3.12 5.28 8.36
C ASP A 232 -2.87 5.49 9.86
N VAL A 233 -2.34 4.47 10.52
CA VAL A 233 -2.05 4.53 11.97
C VAL A 233 -1.17 5.74 12.31
N TRP A 234 -1.52 6.43 13.38
CA TRP A 234 -0.75 7.60 13.84
C TRP A 234 0.52 7.22 14.57
N VAL A 235 0.56 6.02 15.12
CA VAL A 235 1.67 5.50 15.91
C VAL A 235 1.98 4.07 15.50
N SER A 236 3.26 3.77 15.36
CA SER A 236 3.73 2.42 15.04
C SER A 236 4.11 1.66 16.31
N MET A 237 3.80 0.36 16.35
CA MET A 237 4.08 -0.51 17.52
C MET A 237 5.57 -0.61 17.93
N GLY A 238 6.49 -0.04 17.19
CA GLY A 238 7.93 0.00 17.52
C GLY A 238 8.43 1.35 18.01
N GLU A 239 7.56 2.37 18.10
CA GLU A 239 7.97 3.71 18.55
C GLU A 239 7.90 3.85 20.06
N PRO A 240 8.79 4.67 20.68
CA PRO A 240 8.74 4.98 22.12
C PRO A 240 7.40 5.61 22.52
N LYS A 241 6.86 5.19 23.65
CA LYS A 241 5.55 5.67 24.14
C LYS A 241 5.50 7.19 24.39
N GLU A 242 6.64 7.81 24.63
CA GLU A 242 6.77 9.27 24.82
C GLU A 242 6.48 10.06 23.55
N VAL A 243 6.72 9.46 22.39
CA VAL A 243 6.42 10.05 21.07
C VAL A 243 4.92 10.02 20.80
N TRP A 244 4.19 9.06 21.38
CA TRP A 244 2.76 8.87 21.12
C TRP A 244 1.92 10.07 21.58
N ASP A 245 2.16 10.58 22.80
CA ASP A 245 1.35 11.67 23.37
C ASP A 245 1.42 12.94 22.51
N GLN A 246 2.64 13.30 22.07
CA GLN A 246 2.83 14.44 21.18
C GLN A 246 2.19 14.23 19.81
N ARG A 247 2.35 13.04 19.25
CA ARG A 247 1.80 12.72 17.93
C ARG A 247 0.27 12.66 17.95
N ILE A 248 -0.32 12.04 18.98
CA ILE A 248 -1.78 12.01 19.15
C ILE A 248 -2.35 13.42 19.28
N ALA A 249 -1.74 14.26 20.14
CA ALA A 249 -2.19 15.65 20.29
C ALA A 249 -2.13 16.44 18.96
N LEU A 250 -1.09 16.22 18.16
CA LEU A 250 -0.89 16.88 16.87
C LEU A 250 -1.87 16.40 15.81
N LEU A 251 -2.20 15.09 15.81
CA LEU A 251 -3.03 14.46 14.81
C LEU A 251 -4.53 14.40 15.16
N ALA A 252 -4.91 14.63 16.40
CA ALA A 252 -6.31 14.61 16.82
C ALA A 252 -7.26 15.47 15.94
N PRO A 253 -6.86 16.67 15.43
CA PRO A 253 -7.68 17.45 14.51
C PRO A 253 -7.88 16.80 13.12
N TYR A 254 -7.11 15.75 12.80
CA TYR A 254 -7.12 15.05 11.51
C TYR A 254 -7.79 13.67 11.60
N GLN A 255 -8.43 13.35 12.75
CA GLN A 255 -9.18 12.12 12.92
C GLN A 255 -10.33 12.03 11.92
N VAL A 256 -10.47 10.89 11.26
CA VAL A 256 -11.63 10.61 10.41
C VAL A 256 -12.79 10.20 11.31
N ASN A 257 -13.71 11.12 11.53
CA ASN A 257 -14.92 10.98 12.33
C ASN A 257 -16.15 11.46 11.55
N ALA A 258 -17.34 11.29 12.12
CA ALA A 258 -18.59 11.66 11.46
C ALA A 258 -18.62 13.14 11.02
N GLN A 259 -18.08 14.06 11.82
CA GLN A 259 -18.01 15.48 11.49
C GLN A 259 -17.13 15.73 10.25
N LEU A 260 -15.97 15.06 10.15
CA LEU A 260 -15.09 15.17 9.00
C LEU A 260 -15.73 14.56 7.74
N VAL A 261 -16.43 13.43 7.88
CA VAL A 261 -17.21 12.82 6.78
C VAL A 261 -18.27 13.81 6.28
N GLU A 262 -18.98 14.44 7.18
CA GLU A 262 -19.99 15.46 6.84
C GLU A 262 -19.38 16.69 6.14
N ALA A 263 -18.18 17.10 6.59
CA ALA A 263 -17.45 18.24 6.02
C ALA A 263 -17.02 18.02 4.56
N THR A 264 -16.96 16.77 4.07
CA THR A 264 -16.73 16.50 2.64
C THR A 264 -17.83 17.05 1.75
N GLY A 265 -19.07 17.16 2.27
CA GLY A 265 -20.25 17.49 1.48
C GLY A 265 -20.63 16.44 0.43
N ASN A 266 -19.93 15.29 0.40
CA ASN A 266 -20.19 14.18 -0.50
C ASN A 266 -20.94 13.06 0.26
N PRO A 267 -22.23 12.81 -0.03
CA PRO A 267 -23.00 11.77 0.66
C PRO A 267 -22.48 10.34 0.40
N ASP A 268 -21.76 10.15 -0.72
CA ASP A 268 -21.26 8.85 -1.17
C ASP A 268 -19.78 8.62 -0.85
N VAL A 269 -19.14 9.55 -0.11
CA VAL A 269 -17.73 9.44 0.26
C VAL A 269 -17.44 8.10 0.92
N LYS A 270 -16.36 7.41 0.49
CA LYS A 270 -15.90 6.15 1.04
C LYS A 270 -14.66 6.35 1.91
N PHE A 271 -14.45 5.40 2.81
CA PHE A 271 -13.30 5.37 3.71
C PHE A 271 -12.35 4.23 3.35
N LEU A 272 -11.06 4.53 3.28
CA LEU A 272 -9.95 3.63 2.99
C LEU A 272 -8.94 3.61 4.14
N HIS A 273 -8.36 2.45 4.39
CA HIS A 273 -7.31 2.25 5.38
C HIS A 273 -6.50 0.99 5.04
N CYS A 274 -5.17 1.08 5.05
CA CYS A 274 -4.31 -0.08 4.73
C CYS A 274 -4.36 -1.20 5.79
N LEU A 275 -4.97 -0.93 6.96
CA LEU A 275 -5.08 -1.82 8.11
C LEU A 275 -3.71 -2.25 8.69
N PRO A 276 -3.61 -2.47 10.04
CA PRO A 276 -4.70 -2.43 11.03
C PRO A 276 -5.15 -1.00 11.32
N ALA A 277 -6.39 -0.81 11.80
CA ALA A 277 -6.93 0.46 12.25
C ALA A 277 -7.17 0.43 13.76
N PHE A 278 -6.94 1.56 14.44
CA PHE A 278 -7.27 1.73 15.85
C PHE A 278 -8.56 2.53 15.99
N HIS A 279 -9.69 1.88 15.70
CA HIS A 279 -11.02 2.47 15.74
C HIS A 279 -11.78 2.16 17.03
N ASP A 280 -11.37 1.13 17.79
CA ASP A 280 -12.02 0.66 18.98
C ASP A 280 -11.04 0.19 20.07
N ARG A 281 -11.59 -0.35 21.17
CA ARG A 281 -10.84 -0.87 22.32
C ARG A 281 -10.63 -2.39 22.30
N ASN A 282 -11.01 -3.09 21.23
CA ASN A 282 -10.98 -4.55 21.17
C ASN A 282 -9.58 -5.15 20.96
N THR A 283 -8.55 -4.29 20.94
CA THR A 283 -7.15 -4.71 20.90
C THR A 283 -6.38 -4.25 22.14
N THR A 284 -5.31 -4.97 22.49
CA THR A 284 -4.42 -4.54 23.60
C THR A 284 -3.93 -3.10 23.43
N VAL A 285 -3.60 -2.72 22.20
CA VAL A 285 -3.13 -1.37 21.89
C VAL A 285 -4.26 -0.35 22.02
N GLY A 286 -5.47 -0.66 21.54
CA GLY A 286 -6.64 0.20 21.67
C GLY A 286 -7.01 0.46 23.13
N GLU A 287 -6.95 -0.58 23.99
CA GLU A 287 -7.19 -0.43 25.43
C GLU A 287 -6.09 0.41 26.12
N ASP A 288 -4.82 0.21 25.76
CA ASP A 288 -3.70 1.03 26.27
C ASP A 288 -3.85 2.51 25.87
N ILE A 289 -4.34 2.78 24.65
CA ILE A 289 -4.60 4.14 24.15
C ILE A 289 -5.73 4.77 24.96
N PHE A 290 -6.86 4.07 25.10
CA PHE A 290 -8.00 4.56 25.86
C PHE A 290 -7.61 4.87 27.32
N ALA A 291 -6.90 3.97 27.97
CA ALA A 291 -6.45 4.16 29.35
C ALA A 291 -5.57 5.42 29.53
N LYS A 292 -4.85 5.84 28.49
CA LYS A 292 -3.95 6.99 28.53
C LYS A 292 -4.60 8.30 28.10
N THR A 293 -5.41 8.25 27.05
CA THR A 293 -5.89 9.45 26.35
C THR A 293 -7.39 9.68 26.52
N GLY A 294 -8.15 8.66 26.91
CA GLY A 294 -9.61 8.65 26.91
C GLY A 294 -10.24 8.57 25.52
N MET A 295 -9.45 8.41 24.45
CA MET A 295 -9.94 8.24 23.08
C MET A 295 -10.29 6.78 22.81
N GLU A 296 -11.48 6.51 22.32
CA GLU A 296 -11.93 5.15 21.95
C GLU A 296 -11.32 4.66 20.63
N GLY A 297 -11.07 5.58 19.69
CA GLY A 297 -10.36 5.36 18.43
C GLY A 297 -9.33 6.45 18.20
N LEU A 298 -8.28 6.18 17.41
CA LEU A 298 -7.25 7.17 17.07
C LEU A 298 -7.53 7.82 15.70
N GLU A 299 -7.02 7.24 14.65
CA GLU A 299 -7.04 7.82 13.30
C GLU A 299 -8.44 7.79 12.67
N VAL A 300 -9.31 6.91 13.14
CA VAL A 300 -10.72 6.80 12.72
C VAL A 300 -11.57 6.41 13.91
N THR A 301 -12.82 6.90 13.93
CA THR A 301 -13.82 6.51 14.95
C THR A 301 -14.61 5.29 14.52
N ASP A 302 -15.11 4.53 15.50
CA ASP A 302 -15.85 3.28 15.27
C ASP A 302 -17.15 3.51 14.49
N ASP A 303 -17.83 4.63 14.73
CA ASP A 303 -19.06 5.04 14.02
C ASP A 303 -18.84 5.40 12.53
N VAL A 304 -17.60 5.60 12.10
CA VAL A 304 -17.23 5.70 10.68
C VAL A 304 -16.77 4.32 10.17
N PHE A 305 -15.94 3.64 10.96
CA PHE A 305 -15.31 2.38 10.56
C PHE A 305 -16.32 1.24 10.36
N GLU A 306 -17.36 1.15 11.20
CA GLU A 306 -18.40 0.11 11.16
C GLU A 306 -19.60 0.47 10.24
N THR A 307 -19.36 1.32 9.22
CA THR A 307 -20.40 1.70 8.25
C THR A 307 -20.12 1.15 6.85
N GLU A 308 -21.12 1.21 5.96
CA GLU A 308 -20.99 0.86 4.54
C GLU A 308 -20.06 1.82 3.75
N ARG A 309 -19.60 2.89 4.37
CA ARG A 309 -18.58 3.79 3.80
C ARG A 309 -17.21 3.16 3.84
N ASN A 310 -16.97 2.27 4.80
CA ASN A 310 -15.69 1.59 4.95
C ASN A 310 -15.52 0.51 3.88
N VAL A 311 -14.58 0.73 2.99
CA VAL A 311 -14.19 -0.23 1.94
C VAL A 311 -12.78 -0.80 2.17
N ALA A 312 -12.23 -0.64 3.39
CA ALA A 312 -10.89 -1.13 3.74
C ALA A 312 -10.76 -2.66 3.67
N PHE A 313 -11.86 -3.40 3.83
CA PHE A 313 -11.84 -4.86 3.67
C PHE A 313 -11.81 -5.29 2.20
N ASP A 314 -12.51 -4.58 1.30
CA ASP A 314 -12.39 -4.75 -0.15
C ASP A 314 -10.98 -4.38 -0.62
N GLN A 315 -10.42 -3.30 -0.07
CA GLN A 315 -9.04 -2.88 -0.29
C GLN A 315 -8.04 -3.96 0.16
N ALA A 316 -8.27 -4.61 1.30
CA ALA A 316 -7.44 -5.72 1.78
C ALA A 316 -7.57 -6.96 0.89
N GLU A 317 -8.77 -7.29 0.39
CA GLU A 317 -8.97 -8.35 -0.62
C GLU A 317 -8.19 -8.03 -1.90
N ASN A 318 -8.28 -6.80 -2.38
CA ASN A 318 -7.61 -6.36 -3.60
C ASN A 318 -6.09 -6.45 -3.53
N ARG A 319 -5.47 -6.41 -2.32
CA ARG A 319 -4.05 -6.71 -2.14
C ARG A 319 -3.65 -8.06 -2.75
N MET A 320 -4.45 -9.09 -2.53
CA MET A 320 -4.18 -10.42 -3.08
C MET A 320 -4.28 -10.41 -4.62
N HIS A 321 -5.28 -9.74 -5.18
CA HIS A 321 -5.50 -9.70 -6.63
C HIS A 321 -4.43 -8.88 -7.36
N THR A 322 -4.04 -7.74 -6.82
CA THR A 322 -3.01 -6.88 -7.41
C THR A 322 -1.61 -7.47 -7.27
N ILE A 323 -1.27 -8.08 -6.14
CA ILE A 323 -0.03 -8.84 -5.96
C ILE A 323 0.03 -10.01 -6.95
N LYS A 324 -1.09 -10.72 -7.14
CA LYS A 324 -1.20 -11.77 -8.17
C LYS A 324 -0.89 -11.22 -9.55
N ALA A 325 -1.46 -10.08 -9.91
CA ALA A 325 -1.21 -9.44 -11.20
C ALA A 325 0.28 -9.08 -11.38
N VAL A 326 0.91 -8.51 -10.37
CA VAL A 326 2.35 -8.21 -10.39
C VAL A 326 3.18 -9.47 -10.63
N MET A 327 2.93 -10.55 -9.87
CA MET A 327 3.65 -11.81 -10.02
C MET A 327 3.41 -12.44 -11.41
N VAL A 328 2.18 -12.43 -11.90
CA VAL A 328 1.83 -12.98 -13.21
C VAL A 328 2.44 -12.14 -14.33
N ALA A 329 2.42 -10.83 -14.25
CA ALA A 329 3.01 -9.94 -15.25
C ALA A 329 4.53 -10.12 -15.35
N THR A 330 5.21 -10.26 -14.21
CA THR A 330 6.68 -10.28 -14.15
C THR A 330 7.29 -11.67 -14.28
N LEU A 331 6.55 -12.73 -13.92
CA LEU A 331 7.08 -14.10 -13.86
C LEU A 331 6.23 -15.12 -14.62
N GLY A 332 5.01 -14.76 -15.00
CA GLY A 332 4.04 -15.68 -15.60
C GLY A 332 4.38 -16.12 -17.01
N LYS A 333 3.84 -17.28 -17.38
CA LYS A 333 3.84 -17.78 -18.75
C LYS A 333 2.59 -17.26 -19.47
N TRP A 334 2.80 -16.71 -20.65
CA TRP A 334 1.74 -16.19 -21.54
C TRP A 334 1.77 -16.98 -22.82
N ASP A 335 0.74 -17.79 -23.04
CA ASP A 335 0.58 -18.61 -24.26
C ASP A 335 0.08 -17.77 -25.46
#